data_7a173637ebe8495113289629f18409c3
#
_entry.id   7a173637ebe8495113289629f18409c3
#
_cell.length_a   1.000
_cell.length_b   1.000
_cell.length_c   1.000
_cell.angle_alpha   90.00
_cell.angle_beta   90.00
_cell.angle_gamma   90.00
#
_symmetry.space_group_name_H-M   'P 1'
#
loop_
_entity.id
_entity.type
_entity.pdbx_description
1 polymer ?
#
loop_
_entity_poly.entity_id
_entity_poly.type
_entity_poly.pdbx_seq_one_letter_code
_entity_poly.pdbx_strand_id
1 'polypeptide(L)'
;MTGHALALGPRPATRAAWDRAIALGFAIGSACFLVGPFPGFVELVGPGADGVVFFAGSVFFTFAASLELREVTVRRGRRWGRDATWWSAFVQFAGTLLFNVSTFDAMQEGLSNHQENRLVWAPDLFGSACFLVSGALAYRVATGPSLLPARRDRTWWTAAVNLLGCVLFGVSAIASYIVPSTGSMIDLAAANWSTALGALCFLIGSLLLLPVRAAEPVRSAGPPTLPKEVSP
;
A
#
# COMPACT_ATOMS: atom_id res chain seq x y z
N MET A 1 -17.60 13.10 -41.38
CA MET A 1 -16.87 13.94 -40.41
C MET A 1 -17.21 13.39 -39.00
N THR A 2 -16.45 12.39 -38.54
CA THR A 2 -16.64 11.76 -37.25
C THR A 2 -15.57 12.35 -36.33
N GLY A 3 -16.01 13.26 -35.42
CA GLY A 3 -15.16 13.85 -34.42
C GLY A 3 -14.66 12.78 -33.43
N HIS A 4 -13.37 12.48 -33.49
CA HIS A 4 -12.66 11.78 -32.42
C HIS A 4 -12.64 12.70 -31.18
N ALA A 5 -13.55 12.48 -30.25
CA ALA A 5 -13.39 12.98 -28.90
C ALA A 5 -12.12 12.32 -28.32
N LEU A 6 -11.01 13.02 -28.38
CA LEU A 6 -9.80 12.71 -27.62
C LEU A 6 -10.22 12.70 -26.16
N ALA A 7 -10.26 11.51 -25.56
CA ALA A 7 -10.42 11.36 -24.13
C ALA A 7 -9.25 12.09 -23.45
N LEU A 8 -9.51 13.33 -23.05
CA LEU A 8 -8.57 14.15 -22.28
C LEU A 8 -8.29 13.39 -21.00
N GLY A 9 -7.07 12.86 -20.83
CA GLY A 9 -6.62 12.30 -19.57
C GLY A 9 -6.79 13.34 -18.46
N PRO A 10 -6.92 12.94 -17.19
CA PRO A 10 -7.16 13.84 -16.07
C PRO A 10 -6.11 14.96 -16.04
N ARG A 11 -6.57 16.18 -15.79
CA ARG A 11 -5.71 17.38 -15.70
C ARG A 11 -4.58 17.15 -14.68
N PRO A 12 -3.38 17.76 -14.85
CA PRO A 12 -2.23 17.55 -13.94
C PRO A 12 -2.54 17.72 -12.46
N ALA A 13 -3.39 18.68 -12.09
CA ALA A 13 -3.82 18.92 -10.71
C ALA A 13 -4.68 17.79 -10.14
N THR A 14 -5.57 17.21 -10.96
CA THR A 14 -6.40 16.06 -10.54
C THR A 14 -5.56 14.80 -10.37
N ARG A 15 -4.52 14.62 -11.19
CA ARG A 15 -3.59 13.50 -11.07
C ARG A 15 -2.82 13.55 -9.76
N ALA A 16 -2.24 14.69 -9.41
CA ALA A 16 -1.52 14.84 -8.15
C ALA A 16 -2.43 14.63 -6.91
N ALA A 17 -3.73 14.97 -7.02
CA ALA A 17 -4.69 14.69 -5.96
C ALA A 17 -4.95 13.17 -5.81
N TRP A 18 -5.05 12.43 -6.92
CA TRP A 18 -5.20 10.97 -6.91
C TRP A 18 -3.97 10.27 -6.31
N ASP A 19 -2.77 10.63 -6.78
CA ASP A 19 -1.51 10.08 -6.28
C ASP A 19 -1.38 10.31 -4.76
N ARG A 20 -1.81 11.48 -4.27
CA ARG A 20 -1.85 11.77 -2.82
C ARG A 20 -2.90 10.94 -2.09
N ALA A 21 -4.10 10.77 -2.63
CA ALA A 21 -5.14 9.97 -1.99
C ALA A 21 -4.72 8.50 -1.87
N ILE A 22 -4.08 7.93 -2.90
CA ILE A 22 -3.52 6.58 -2.87
C ILE A 22 -2.43 6.48 -1.79
N ALA A 23 -1.45 7.40 -1.83
CA ALA A 23 -0.33 7.38 -0.89
C ALA A 23 -0.81 7.56 0.57
N LEU A 24 -1.74 8.49 0.84
CA LEU A 24 -2.28 8.71 2.17
C LEU A 24 -3.13 7.53 2.65
N GLY A 25 -3.94 6.93 1.78
CA GLY A 25 -4.72 5.73 2.12
C GLY A 25 -3.83 4.57 2.56
N PHE A 26 -2.78 4.27 1.78
CA PHE A 26 -1.79 3.27 2.17
C PHE A 26 -1.02 3.67 3.44
N ALA A 27 -0.65 4.94 3.61
CA ALA A 27 0.06 5.40 4.80
C ALA A 27 -0.78 5.27 6.09
N ILE A 28 -2.07 5.65 6.04
CA ILE A 28 -2.97 5.51 7.19
C ILE A 28 -3.19 4.04 7.51
N GLY A 29 -3.48 3.21 6.50
CA GLY A 29 -3.61 1.77 6.67
C GLY A 29 -2.36 1.15 7.29
N SER A 30 -1.18 1.52 6.79
CA SER A 30 0.11 1.06 7.33
C SER A 30 0.32 1.49 8.79
N ALA A 31 -0.06 2.72 9.15
CA ALA A 31 0.06 3.20 10.53
C ALA A 31 -0.81 2.37 11.49
N CYS A 32 -2.02 1.98 11.09
CA CYS A 32 -2.88 1.10 11.87
C CYS A 32 -2.22 -0.28 12.11
N PHE A 33 -1.71 -0.91 11.04
CA PHE A 33 -1.01 -2.20 11.14
C PHE A 33 0.37 -2.11 11.81
N LEU A 34 0.97 -0.92 11.90
CA LEU A 34 2.21 -0.70 12.65
C LEU A 34 1.95 -0.64 14.16
N VAL A 35 0.87 -0.01 14.57
CA VAL A 35 0.58 0.24 16.00
C VAL A 35 -0.09 -0.98 16.67
N GLY A 36 -1.04 -1.64 15.99
CA GLY A 36 -1.82 -2.75 16.54
C GLY A 36 -0.99 -3.90 17.15
N PRO A 37 0.08 -4.39 16.48
CA PRO A 37 0.84 -5.54 17.00
C PRO A 37 1.63 -5.28 18.29
N PHE A 38 1.72 -4.03 18.75
CA PHE A 38 2.49 -3.73 19.98
C PHE A 38 1.70 -4.12 21.25
N PRO A 39 2.26 -4.96 22.12
CA PRO A 39 1.58 -5.41 23.34
C PRO A 39 1.07 -4.25 24.19
N GLY A 40 1.85 -3.19 24.36
CA GLY A 40 1.45 -2.01 25.10
C GLY A 40 0.25 -1.26 24.51
N PHE A 41 -0.01 -1.40 23.20
CA PHE A 41 -1.17 -0.78 22.58
C PHE A 41 -2.46 -1.53 22.94
N VAL A 42 -2.48 -2.85 22.78
CA VAL A 42 -3.66 -3.66 23.15
C VAL A 42 -3.96 -3.59 24.65
N GLU A 43 -2.93 -3.49 25.48
CA GLU A 43 -3.09 -3.26 26.95
C GLU A 43 -3.73 -1.91 27.26
N LEU A 44 -3.42 -0.89 26.47
CA LEU A 44 -3.96 0.47 26.65
C LEU A 44 -5.41 0.59 26.18
N VAL A 45 -5.73 0.06 25.00
CA VAL A 45 -7.03 0.31 24.33
C VAL A 45 -8.01 -0.85 24.47
N GLY A 46 -7.54 -2.04 24.84
CA GLY A 46 -8.31 -3.28 24.89
C GLY A 46 -8.41 -3.99 23.53
N PRO A 47 -8.67 -5.32 23.53
CA PRO A 47 -8.66 -6.14 22.32
C PRO A 47 -9.73 -5.74 21.29
N GLY A 48 -10.90 -5.28 21.73
CA GLY A 48 -11.96 -4.83 20.83
C GLY A 48 -11.58 -3.56 20.05
N ALA A 49 -10.96 -2.57 20.71
CA ALA A 49 -10.51 -1.36 20.05
C ALA A 49 -9.29 -1.63 19.13
N ASP A 50 -8.39 -2.52 19.54
CA ASP A 50 -7.28 -2.99 18.71
C ASP A 50 -7.78 -3.66 17.43
N GLY A 51 -8.75 -4.56 17.51
CA GLY A 51 -9.40 -5.17 16.34
C GLY A 51 -10.01 -4.13 15.40
N VAL A 52 -10.67 -3.09 15.94
CA VAL A 52 -11.19 -1.97 15.13
C VAL A 52 -10.07 -1.22 14.41
N VAL A 53 -8.91 -1.02 15.04
CA VAL A 53 -7.75 -0.38 14.41
C VAL A 53 -7.23 -1.22 13.23
N PHE A 54 -7.07 -2.52 13.40
CA PHE A 54 -6.69 -3.42 12.30
C PHE A 54 -7.71 -3.40 11.16
N PHE A 55 -9.00 -3.48 11.49
CA PHE A 55 -10.06 -3.42 10.46
C PHE A 55 -10.09 -2.08 9.74
N ALA A 56 -9.99 -0.95 10.45
CA ALA A 56 -9.88 0.36 9.83
C ALA A 56 -8.68 0.44 8.90
N GLY A 57 -7.53 -0.08 9.31
CA GLY A 57 -6.32 -0.17 8.50
C GLY A 57 -6.56 -0.94 7.19
N SER A 58 -7.22 -2.09 7.26
CA SER A 58 -7.54 -2.91 6.08
C SER A 58 -8.51 -2.20 5.11
N VAL A 59 -9.47 -1.44 5.63
CA VAL A 59 -10.39 -0.62 4.82
C VAL A 59 -9.62 0.50 4.09
N PHE A 60 -8.68 1.17 4.75
CA PHE A 60 -7.83 2.18 4.10
C PHE A 60 -6.93 1.56 3.02
N PHE A 61 -6.38 0.37 3.23
CA PHE A 61 -5.65 -0.38 2.20
C PHE A 61 -6.54 -0.68 1.00
N THR A 62 -7.77 -1.16 1.23
CA THR A 62 -8.73 -1.46 0.16
C THR A 62 -9.11 -0.21 -0.62
N PHE A 63 -9.36 0.89 0.07
CA PHE A 63 -9.63 2.18 -0.57
C PHE A 63 -8.48 2.60 -1.48
N ALA A 64 -7.24 2.61 -0.96
CA ALA A 64 -6.07 2.98 -1.74
C ALA A 64 -5.82 2.06 -2.94
N ALA A 65 -5.91 0.74 -2.74
CA ALA A 65 -5.74 -0.25 -3.80
C ALA A 65 -6.82 -0.16 -4.88
N SER A 66 -8.06 0.20 -4.51
CA SER A 66 -9.15 0.43 -5.47
C SER A 66 -8.87 1.64 -6.36
N LEU A 67 -8.36 2.73 -5.78
CA LEU A 67 -7.94 3.92 -6.52
C LEU A 67 -6.78 3.61 -7.47
N GLU A 68 -5.77 2.89 -6.99
CA GLU A 68 -4.63 2.46 -7.80
C GLU A 68 -5.05 1.58 -8.97
N LEU A 69 -5.86 0.56 -8.73
CA LEU A 69 -6.40 -0.32 -9.78
C LEU A 69 -7.19 0.47 -10.82
N ARG A 70 -8.04 1.40 -10.39
CA ARG A 70 -8.79 2.28 -11.29
C ARG A 70 -7.85 3.15 -12.11
N GLU A 71 -6.84 3.75 -11.50
CA GLU A 71 -5.87 4.59 -12.20
C GLU A 71 -5.13 3.80 -13.28
N VAL A 72 -4.60 2.62 -12.93
CA VAL A 72 -3.89 1.76 -13.88
C VAL A 72 -4.82 1.31 -15.00
N THR A 73 -6.08 0.96 -14.70
CA THR A 73 -7.08 0.54 -15.70
C THR A 73 -7.37 1.66 -16.70
N VAL A 74 -7.58 2.88 -16.23
CA VAL A 74 -7.82 4.05 -17.08
C VAL A 74 -6.62 4.37 -17.96
N ARG A 75 -5.40 4.31 -17.42
CA ARG A 75 -4.16 4.59 -18.15
C ARG A 75 -3.87 3.57 -19.25
N ARG A 76 -4.16 2.30 -19.03
CA ARG A 76 -3.83 1.18 -19.93
C ARG A 76 -4.92 0.91 -20.97
N GLY A 77 -6.13 1.39 -20.74
CA GLY A 77 -7.26 1.19 -21.65
C GLY A 77 -7.48 -0.29 -21.97
N ARG A 78 -7.64 -0.65 -23.25
CA ARG A 78 -7.93 -2.04 -23.68
C ARG A 78 -6.77 -3.05 -23.50
N ARG A 79 -5.59 -2.61 -23.03
CA ARG A 79 -4.41 -3.50 -22.83
C ARG A 79 -4.28 -4.06 -21.42
N TRP A 80 -5.25 -3.79 -20.54
CA TRP A 80 -5.19 -4.14 -19.11
C TRP A 80 -4.91 -5.64 -18.84
N GLY A 81 -5.46 -6.56 -19.58
CA GLY A 81 -5.28 -8.01 -19.34
C GLY A 81 -3.90 -8.59 -19.70
N ARG A 82 -2.98 -7.79 -20.29
CA ARG A 82 -1.62 -8.23 -20.70
C ARG A 82 -0.51 -7.48 -19.98
N ASP A 83 -0.86 -6.64 -19.02
CA ASP A 83 0.08 -5.73 -18.36
C ASP A 83 0.36 -6.17 -16.92
N ALA A 84 1.64 -6.42 -16.61
CA ALA A 84 2.07 -6.81 -15.28
C ALA A 84 1.73 -5.76 -14.21
N THR A 85 1.72 -4.46 -14.57
CA THR A 85 1.31 -3.39 -13.65
C THR A 85 -0.16 -3.52 -13.29
N TRP A 86 -1.02 -3.82 -14.26
CA TRP A 86 -2.44 -4.03 -14.01
C TRP A 86 -2.68 -5.27 -13.13
N TRP A 87 -1.99 -6.38 -13.43
CA TRP A 87 -2.10 -7.58 -12.61
C TRP A 87 -1.58 -7.38 -11.19
N SER A 88 -0.49 -6.61 -11.02
CA SER A 88 -0.01 -6.23 -9.69
C SER A 88 -1.10 -5.50 -8.90
N ALA A 89 -1.68 -4.43 -9.46
CA ALA A 89 -2.73 -3.66 -8.80
C ALA A 89 -4.00 -4.50 -8.53
N PHE A 90 -4.41 -5.37 -9.47
CA PHE A 90 -5.58 -6.22 -9.31
C PHE A 90 -5.40 -7.27 -8.19
N VAL A 91 -4.26 -7.96 -8.18
CA VAL A 91 -3.96 -8.98 -7.17
C VAL A 91 -3.79 -8.33 -5.79
N GLN A 92 -3.17 -7.13 -5.72
CA GLN A 92 -3.10 -6.35 -4.48
C GLN A 92 -4.50 -6.00 -3.97
N PHE A 93 -5.37 -5.47 -4.82
CA PHE A 93 -6.74 -5.15 -4.44
C PHE A 93 -7.49 -6.40 -3.94
N ALA A 94 -7.37 -7.54 -4.63
CA ALA A 94 -7.97 -8.80 -4.16
C ALA A 94 -7.42 -9.21 -2.78
N GLY A 95 -6.13 -9.05 -2.55
CA GLY A 95 -5.51 -9.31 -1.24
C GLY A 95 -6.08 -8.42 -0.13
N THR A 96 -6.32 -7.12 -0.40
CA THR A 96 -6.91 -6.23 0.61
C THR A 96 -8.33 -6.64 1.00
N LEU A 97 -9.12 -7.19 0.09
CA LEU A 97 -10.46 -7.71 0.41
C LEU A 97 -10.37 -8.92 1.35
N LEU A 98 -9.39 -9.79 1.17
CA LEU A 98 -9.15 -10.91 2.07
C LEU A 98 -8.72 -10.43 3.47
N PHE A 99 -7.88 -9.39 3.54
CA PHE A 99 -7.54 -8.74 4.82
C PHE A 99 -8.75 -8.10 5.50
N ASN A 100 -9.70 -7.51 4.75
CA ASN A 100 -10.94 -7.01 5.34
C ASN A 100 -11.76 -8.14 5.98
N VAL A 101 -11.84 -9.29 5.32
CA VAL A 101 -12.54 -10.47 5.88
C VAL A 101 -11.82 -10.92 7.15
N SER A 102 -10.51 -11.13 7.07
CA SER A 102 -9.70 -11.57 8.21
C SER A 102 -9.83 -10.64 9.42
N THR A 103 -9.62 -9.34 9.23
CA THR A 103 -9.64 -8.35 10.32
C THR A 103 -11.04 -8.11 10.86
N PHE A 104 -12.08 -8.26 10.04
CA PHE A 104 -13.47 -8.21 10.47
C PHE A 104 -13.82 -9.42 11.34
N ASP A 105 -13.46 -10.62 10.88
CA ASP A 105 -13.75 -11.85 11.62
C ASP A 105 -12.91 -11.96 12.91
N ALA A 106 -11.71 -11.38 12.94
CA ALA A 106 -10.89 -11.29 14.14
C ALA A 106 -11.52 -10.45 15.28
N MET A 107 -12.50 -9.60 15.00
CA MET A 107 -13.24 -8.87 16.04
C MET A 107 -14.34 -9.71 16.70
N GLN A 108 -14.62 -10.93 16.21
CA GLN A 108 -15.61 -11.82 16.81
C GLN A 108 -15.03 -12.47 18.06
N GLU A 109 -15.82 -12.44 19.15
CA GLU A 109 -15.43 -13.10 20.40
C GLU A 109 -15.88 -14.56 20.41
N GLY A 110 -15.10 -15.41 21.09
CA GLY A 110 -15.49 -16.81 21.35
C GLY A 110 -15.32 -17.77 20.18
N LEU A 111 -14.50 -17.41 19.19
CA LEU A 111 -14.14 -18.34 18.12
C LEU A 111 -13.33 -19.51 18.67
N SER A 112 -13.65 -20.73 18.25
CA SER A 112 -12.80 -21.89 18.48
C SER A 112 -11.53 -21.81 17.62
N ASN A 113 -10.44 -22.48 18.02
CA ASN A 113 -9.18 -22.52 17.26
C ASN A 113 -9.40 -22.91 15.77
N HIS A 114 -10.34 -23.81 15.51
CA HIS A 114 -10.68 -24.20 14.13
C HIS A 114 -11.39 -23.07 13.38
N GLN A 115 -12.26 -22.31 14.03
CA GLN A 115 -12.93 -21.16 13.43
C GLN A 115 -11.94 -20.02 13.21
N GLU A 116 -11.04 -19.72 14.15
CA GLU A 116 -9.98 -18.73 13.98
C GLU A 116 -9.09 -19.07 12.77
N ASN A 117 -8.64 -20.32 12.67
CA ASN A 117 -7.83 -20.74 11.53
C ASN A 117 -8.58 -20.65 10.19
N ARG A 118 -9.90 -20.85 10.20
CA ARG A 118 -10.70 -20.81 8.96
C ARG A 118 -11.14 -19.40 8.58
N LEU A 119 -11.57 -18.59 9.54
CA LEU A 119 -12.23 -17.30 9.30
C LEU A 119 -11.22 -16.13 9.36
N VAL A 120 -10.18 -16.24 10.19
CA VAL A 120 -9.19 -15.19 10.40
C VAL A 120 -7.88 -15.54 9.68
N TRP A 121 -7.24 -16.64 10.07
CA TRP A 121 -5.93 -17.02 9.55
C TRP A 121 -5.93 -17.32 8.05
N ALA A 122 -6.88 -18.10 7.54
CA ALA A 122 -6.86 -18.49 6.13
C ALA A 122 -7.04 -17.30 5.18
N PRO A 123 -7.99 -16.36 5.39
CA PRO A 123 -8.04 -15.14 4.58
C PRO A 123 -6.79 -14.28 4.72
N ASP A 124 -6.19 -14.17 5.91
CA ASP A 124 -4.92 -13.47 6.12
C ASP A 124 -3.78 -14.08 5.29
N LEU A 125 -3.62 -15.41 5.33
CA LEU A 125 -2.60 -16.12 4.57
C LEU A 125 -2.77 -15.92 3.04
N PHE A 126 -3.99 -16.06 2.53
CA PHE A 126 -4.26 -15.84 1.11
C PHE A 126 -4.10 -14.37 0.72
N GLY A 127 -4.47 -13.43 1.59
CA GLY A 127 -4.23 -12.01 1.41
C GLY A 127 -2.74 -11.68 1.33
N SER A 128 -1.94 -12.26 2.24
CA SER A 128 -0.47 -12.14 2.26
C SER A 128 0.17 -12.75 1.01
N ALA A 129 -0.33 -13.89 0.53
CA ALA A 129 0.11 -14.49 -0.73
C ALA A 129 -0.19 -13.58 -1.93
N CYS A 130 -1.38 -12.97 -1.98
CA CYS A 130 -1.72 -11.96 -3.00
C CYS A 130 -0.76 -10.76 -2.94
N PHE A 131 -0.44 -10.26 -1.76
CA PHE A 131 0.51 -9.15 -1.60
C PHE A 131 1.91 -9.54 -2.07
N LEU A 132 2.36 -10.75 -1.76
CA LEU A 132 3.67 -11.24 -2.22
C LEU A 132 3.74 -11.33 -3.76
N VAL A 133 2.70 -11.87 -4.39
CA VAL A 133 2.60 -11.93 -5.86
C VAL A 133 2.56 -10.52 -6.46
N SER A 134 1.73 -9.63 -5.91
CA SER A 134 1.64 -8.23 -6.35
C SER A 134 2.97 -7.50 -6.21
N GLY A 135 3.61 -7.59 -5.03
CA GLY A 135 4.90 -6.95 -4.77
C GLY A 135 6.01 -7.48 -5.69
N ALA A 136 6.04 -8.78 -5.97
CA ALA A 136 6.98 -9.38 -6.91
C ALA A 136 6.76 -8.86 -8.35
N LEU A 137 5.50 -8.75 -8.80
CA LEU A 137 5.16 -8.17 -10.10
C LEU A 137 5.57 -6.69 -10.19
N ALA A 138 5.24 -5.88 -9.16
CA ALA A 138 5.63 -4.48 -9.09
C ALA A 138 7.15 -4.30 -9.12
N TYR A 139 7.88 -5.13 -8.36
CA TYR A 139 9.35 -5.13 -8.36
C TYR A 139 9.91 -5.47 -9.74
N ARG A 140 9.38 -6.50 -10.40
CA ARG A 140 9.77 -6.87 -11.77
C ARG A 140 9.51 -5.75 -12.78
N VAL A 141 8.41 -5.03 -12.65
CA VAL A 141 8.11 -3.87 -13.49
C VAL A 141 9.10 -2.73 -13.26
N ALA A 142 9.47 -2.47 -11.99
CA ALA A 142 10.41 -1.41 -11.63
C ALA A 142 11.86 -1.72 -12.04
N THR A 143 12.27 -3.00 -12.03
CA THR A 143 13.64 -3.42 -12.34
C THR A 143 13.86 -3.78 -13.81
N GLY A 144 12.80 -4.09 -14.55
CA GLY A 144 12.88 -4.66 -15.88
C GLY A 144 13.50 -6.07 -15.89
N PRO A 145 14.28 -6.43 -16.93
CA PRO A 145 14.89 -7.76 -17.04
C PRO A 145 16.00 -8.02 -16.00
N SER A 146 16.60 -6.97 -15.43
CA SER A 146 17.65 -7.08 -14.41
C SER A 146 17.04 -7.05 -13.02
N LEU A 147 17.35 -8.05 -12.16
CA LEU A 147 16.91 -8.06 -10.77
C LEU A 147 17.55 -6.94 -9.92
N LEU A 148 18.72 -6.46 -10.33
CA LEU A 148 19.43 -5.36 -9.70
C LEU A 148 19.75 -4.30 -10.77
N PRO A 149 18.98 -3.20 -10.86
CA PRO A 149 19.23 -2.15 -11.83
C PRO A 149 20.53 -1.39 -11.48
N ALA A 150 21.19 -0.87 -12.51
CA ALA A 150 22.40 -0.05 -12.36
C ALA A 150 22.14 1.27 -11.60
N ARG A 151 20.91 1.78 -11.64
CA ARG A 151 20.44 2.95 -10.89
C ARG A 151 19.32 2.57 -9.95
N ARG A 152 19.51 2.85 -8.68
CA ARG A 152 18.49 2.69 -7.63
C ARG A 152 17.79 4.03 -7.43
N ASP A 153 16.84 4.31 -8.30
CA ASP A 153 15.99 5.50 -8.21
C ASP A 153 14.85 5.32 -7.19
N ARG A 154 14.02 6.35 -7.05
CA ARG A 154 12.88 6.33 -6.13
C ARG A 154 11.88 5.22 -6.44
N THR A 155 11.64 4.94 -7.71
CA THR A 155 10.73 3.88 -8.17
C THR A 155 11.22 2.51 -7.71
N TRP A 156 12.52 2.26 -7.87
CA TRP A 156 13.13 1.03 -7.39
C TRP A 156 13.02 0.89 -5.86
N TRP A 157 13.35 1.95 -5.11
CA TRP A 157 13.25 1.91 -3.65
C TRP A 157 11.82 1.66 -3.17
N THR A 158 10.82 2.32 -3.79
CA THR A 158 9.41 2.09 -3.48
C THR A 158 9.04 0.62 -3.69
N ALA A 159 9.40 0.04 -4.84
CA ALA A 159 9.08 -1.35 -5.14
C ALA A 159 9.83 -2.35 -4.24
N ALA A 160 11.11 -2.07 -3.92
CA ALA A 160 11.93 -2.94 -3.09
C ALA A 160 11.43 -2.98 -1.64
N VAL A 161 11.14 -1.81 -1.06
CA VAL A 161 10.62 -1.70 0.31
C VAL A 161 9.21 -2.30 0.39
N ASN A 162 8.36 -2.07 -0.61
CA ASN A 162 7.04 -2.68 -0.68
C ASN A 162 7.13 -4.22 -0.75
N LEU A 163 8.00 -4.78 -1.58
CA LEU A 163 8.20 -6.23 -1.65
C LEU A 163 8.71 -6.80 -0.32
N LEU A 164 9.64 -6.11 0.35
CA LEU A 164 10.09 -6.52 1.69
C LEU A 164 8.91 -6.55 2.68
N GLY A 165 8.03 -5.54 2.65
CA GLY A 165 6.80 -5.51 3.44
C GLY A 165 5.91 -6.73 3.15
N CYS A 166 5.72 -7.08 1.87
CA CYS A 166 4.95 -8.27 1.48
C CYS A 166 5.55 -9.58 2.03
N VAL A 167 6.89 -9.72 2.00
CA VAL A 167 7.58 -10.89 2.58
C VAL A 167 7.34 -10.96 4.09
N LEU A 168 7.45 -9.84 4.79
CA LEU A 168 7.24 -9.79 6.23
C LEU A 168 5.79 -10.12 6.61
N PHE A 169 4.80 -9.65 5.87
CA PHE A 169 3.39 -10.06 6.06
C PHE A 169 3.20 -11.56 5.80
N GLY A 170 3.88 -12.13 4.80
CA GLY A 170 3.88 -13.58 4.59
C GLY A 170 4.46 -14.36 5.77
N VAL A 171 5.56 -13.87 6.36
CA VAL A 171 6.15 -14.46 7.58
C VAL A 171 5.16 -14.37 8.75
N SER A 172 4.53 -13.21 8.93
CA SER A 172 3.51 -13.00 9.95
C SER A 172 2.36 -13.99 9.81
N ALA A 173 1.81 -14.12 8.60
CA ALA A 173 0.71 -15.05 8.32
C ALA A 173 1.07 -16.50 8.63
N ILE A 174 2.30 -16.94 8.35
CA ILE A 174 2.75 -18.29 8.71
C ILE A 174 2.85 -18.43 10.24
N ALA A 175 3.44 -17.45 10.91
CA ALA A 175 3.67 -17.47 12.34
C ALA A 175 2.38 -17.41 13.17
N SER A 176 1.31 -16.80 12.64
CA SER A 176 0.02 -16.63 13.32
C SER A 176 -0.91 -17.85 13.24
N TYR A 177 -0.52 -18.95 12.56
CA TYR A 177 -1.32 -20.17 12.53
C TYR A 177 -1.48 -20.77 13.93
N ILE A 178 -2.72 -21.06 14.34
CA ILE A 178 -3.01 -21.70 15.61
C ILE A 178 -2.87 -23.22 15.47
N VAL A 179 -1.91 -23.78 16.19
CA VAL A 179 -1.64 -25.21 16.19
C VAL A 179 -2.75 -25.94 16.98
N PRO A 180 -3.53 -26.84 16.35
CA PRO A 180 -4.68 -27.46 17.01
C PRO A 180 -4.34 -28.25 18.29
N SER A 181 -3.14 -28.82 18.38
CA SER A 181 -2.71 -29.61 19.54
C SER A 181 -2.35 -28.79 20.77
N THR A 182 -1.92 -27.53 20.58
CA THR A 182 -1.50 -26.64 21.66
C THR A 182 -2.49 -25.51 21.93
N GLY A 183 -3.31 -25.17 20.92
CA GLY A 183 -4.22 -24.03 20.96
C GLY A 183 -3.51 -22.67 20.93
N SER A 184 -2.24 -22.65 20.56
CA SER A 184 -1.43 -21.43 20.48
C SER A 184 -0.92 -21.19 19.06
N MET A 185 -0.62 -19.93 18.73
CA MET A 185 0.07 -19.60 17.49
C MET A 185 1.44 -20.26 17.39
N ILE A 186 1.93 -20.51 16.20
CA ILE A 186 3.29 -21.06 15.97
C ILE A 186 4.31 -20.18 16.68
N ASP A 187 4.27 -18.86 16.44
CA ASP A 187 5.14 -17.88 17.10
C ASP A 187 4.47 -16.49 17.12
N LEU A 188 3.89 -16.14 18.26
CA LEU A 188 3.22 -14.87 18.46
C LEU A 188 4.17 -13.68 18.31
N ALA A 189 5.42 -13.81 18.78
CA ALA A 189 6.39 -12.73 18.69
C ALA A 189 6.79 -12.49 17.22
N ALA A 190 7.07 -13.56 16.47
CA ALA A 190 7.35 -13.47 15.05
C ALA A 190 6.16 -12.90 14.27
N ALA A 191 4.92 -13.29 14.57
CA ALA A 191 3.72 -12.74 13.96
C ALA A 191 3.64 -11.22 14.17
N ASN A 192 3.73 -10.76 15.42
CA ASN A 192 3.60 -9.35 15.77
C ASN A 192 4.74 -8.50 15.17
N TRP A 193 6.00 -8.92 15.34
CA TRP A 193 7.13 -8.17 14.83
C TRP A 193 7.15 -8.13 13.30
N SER A 194 6.81 -9.22 12.63
CA SER A 194 6.77 -9.25 11.17
C SER A 194 5.63 -8.37 10.63
N THR A 195 4.45 -8.35 11.29
CA THR A 195 3.38 -7.41 10.93
C THR A 195 3.83 -5.97 11.09
N ALA A 196 4.41 -5.60 12.25
CA ALA A 196 4.86 -4.24 12.50
C ALA A 196 5.95 -3.77 11.52
N LEU A 197 6.98 -4.59 11.29
CA LEU A 197 8.05 -4.27 10.34
C LEU A 197 7.55 -4.24 8.89
N GLY A 198 6.65 -5.12 8.52
CA GLY A 198 6.01 -5.11 7.21
C GLY A 198 5.17 -3.84 7.00
N ALA A 199 4.40 -3.44 8.00
CA ALA A 199 3.64 -2.21 8.00
C ALA A 199 4.54 -0.97 7.92
N LEU A 200 5.69 -0.97 8.62
CA LEU A 200 6.69 0.08 8.49
C LEU A 200 7.24 0.17 7.05
N CYS A 201 7.52 -0.95 6.42
CA CYS A 201 7.93 -0.98 5.01
C CYS A 201 6.85 -0.37 4.10
N PHE A 202 5.58 -0.76 4.28
CA PHE A 202 4.48 -0.17 3.51
C PHE A 202 4.29 1.32 3.78
N LEU A 203 4.47 1.77 5.01
CA LEU A 203 4.45 3.19 5.36
C LEU A 203 5.55 3.96 4.62
N ILE A 204 6.79 3.48 4.66
CA ILE A 204 7.91 4.09 3.93
C ILE A 204 7.62 4.09 2.43
N GLY A 205 7.15 2.98 1.85
CA GLY A 205 6.75 2.87 0.45
C GLY A 205 5.69 3.91 0.09
N SER A 206 4.67 4.07 0.93
CA SER A 206 3.59 5.04 0.74
C SER A 206 4.10 6.49 0.76
N LEU A 207 5.01 6.82 1.67
CA LEU A 207 5.64 8.15 1.72
C LEU A 207 6.51 8.42 0.49
N LEU A 208 7.15 7.38 -0.05
CA LEU A 208 7.88 7.46 -1.31
C LEU A 208 6.93 7.61 -2.53
N LEU A 209 5.66 7.30 -2.44
CA LEU A 209 4.68 7.57 -3.51
C LEU A 209 4.20 9.03 -3.51
N LEU A 210 4.34 9.78 -2.42
CA LEU A 210 3.90 11.16 -2.38
C LEU A 210 4.63 11.99 -3.45
N PRO A 211 3.90 12.80 -4.24
CA PRO A 211 4.52 13.64 -5.25
C PRO A 211 5.47 14.65 -4.60
N VAL A 212 6.71 14.68 -5.07
CA VAL A 212 7.67 15.73 -4.67
C VAL A 212 7.12 17.05 -5.17
N ARG A 213 6.94 18.04 -4.28
CA ARG A 213 6.65 19.41 -4.72
C ARG A 213 7.78 19.84 -5.65
N ALA A 214 7.45 20.12 -6.92
CA ALA A 214 8.38 20.85 -7.76
C ALA A 214 8.70 22.16 -7.03
N ALA A 215 9.99 22.42 -6.77
CA ALA A 215 10.41 23.71 -6.26
C ALA A 215 9.82 24.76 -7.21
N GLU A 216 9.07 25.74 -6.66
CA GLU A 216 8.61 26.86 -7.48
C GLU A 216 9.84 27.44 -8.18
N PRO A 217 9.79 27.64 -9.50
CA PRO A 217 10.89 28.32 -10.17
C PRO A 217 11.07 29.68 -9.46
N VAL A 218 12.27 29.88 -8.94
CA VAL A 218 12.67 31.17 -8.37
C VAL A 218 12.26 32.20 -9.42
N ARG A 219 11.25 33.03 -9.13
CA ARG A 219 10.92 34.16 -9.99
C ARG A 219 12.20 34.94 -10.14
N SER A 220 12.86 34.81 -11.31
CA SER A 220 13.94 35.68 -11.66
C SER A 220 13.43 37.11 -11.51
N ALA A 221 13.98 37.85 -10.54
CA ALA A 221 13.74 39.26 -10.45
C ALA A 221 13.99 39.84 -11.85
N GLY A 222 12.94 40.44 -12.44
CA GLY A 222 13.06 41.09 -13.72
C GLY A 222 14.23 42.06 -13.71
N PRO A 223 14.85 42.33 -14.89
CA PRO A 223 15.98 43.25 -14.96
C PRO A 223 15.59 44.59 -14.32
N PRO A 224 16.51 45.22 -13.56
CA PRO A 224 16.24 46.50 -12.94
C PRO A 224 15.84 47.52 -14.01
N THR A 225 14.68 48.15 -13.83
CA THR A 225 14.24 49.25 -14.67
C THR A 225 15.22 50.41 -14.51
N LEU A 226 15.98 50.69 -15.57
CA LEU A 226 16.85 51.86 -15.61
C LEU A 226 16.00 53.13 -15.45
N PRO A 227 16.45 54.13 -14.70
CA PRO A 227 15.77 55.43 -14.61
C PRO A 227 15.68 56.07 -15.98
N LYS A 228 14.49 56.58 -16.34
CA LYS A 228 14.34 57.40 -17.54
C LYS A 228 15.21 58.65 -17.39
N GLU A 229 16.23 58.80 -18.25
CA GLU A 229 16.95 60.05 -18.42
C GLU A 229 15.95 61.13 -18.78
N VAL A 230 15.94 62.16 -17.96
CA VAL A 230 15.22 63.43 -18.24
C VAL A 230 16.18 64.26 -19.10
N SER A 231 15.88 64.34 -20.39
CA SER A 231 16.59 65.29 -21.30
C SER A 231 16.15 66.73 -21.04
N PRO A 232 17.06 67.66 -21.20
CA PRO A 232 16.87 69.09 -20.90
C PRO A 232 15.96 69.82 -21.91
#